data_6a88cb9cbd9c9aec52b23077f51440ee
#
_entry.id   6a88cb9cbd9c9aec52b23077f51440ee
#
_cell.length_a   1.000
_cell.length_b   1.000
_cell.length_c   1.000
_cell.angle_alpha   90.00
_cell.angle_beta   90.00
_cell.angle_gamma   90.00
#
_symmetry.space_group_name_H-M   'P 1'
#
loop_
_entity.id
_entity.type
_entity.pdbx_description
1 polymer ?
#
loop_
_entity_poly.entity_id
_entity_poly.type
_entity_poly.pdbx_seq_one_letter_code
_entity_poly.pdbx_strand_id
1 'polypeptide(L)'
;METLNILVVDDEHGMRHGAERVLRDFSLRLPDIDGEVRFAISAVASGAELEERLATDMPPDILLLDHKLPDTTGLEILDRIGPRTLDLLVIMITAYASLETAVAATRRGAYDFLAKPFTPEELRGAVRKAARHLILQRQARRLAEEKRKVRFQFISVLAHEMKAPISAVEGYLQMIRERALGESLEAYDRIMDRSLIRIDGMRKLIADLLDLTAIESGQRMRNLTTVDLNEAARQAVENVKAEAQQRDIRIELDVPPGLILEADRTEIDMIFNNLVSNAVKYNRDQGRLRVSADRAGDAIRIEVEDTGIGMTSEEASRLFNDFARIKNEKTRHILGSGLGLSTVKKLVTLYGGEVSVTSRPDAGSTFAVTLAGSTWQPEPTKPSETP
;
A
#
# COMPACT_ATOMS: atom_id res chain seq x y z
N MET A 1 4.32 -7.35 -21.08
CA MET A 1 3.66 -7.72 -22.35
C MET A 1 2.45 -8.54 -22.00
N GLU A 2 1.24 -8.09 -22.31
CA GLU A 2 -0.01 -8.77 -21.98
C GLU A 2 -0.62 -9.32 -23.28
N THR A 3 -1.14 -10.54 -23.25
CA THR A 3 -1.83 -11.14 -24.40
C THR A 3 -3.28 -11.37 -24.02
N LEU A 4 -4.22 -10.84 -24.81
CA LEU A 4 -5.65 -11.03 -24.65
C LEU A 4 -6.16 -12.03 -25.68
N ASN A 5 -7.00 -12.97 -25.26
CA ASN A 5 -7.60 -13.98 -26.11
C ASN A 5 -8.91 -13.47 -26.71
N ILE A 6 -8.99 -13.42 -28.03
CA ILE A 6 -10.21 -13.06 -28.76
C ILE A 6 -10.80 -14.31 -29.39
N LEU A 7 -12.09 -14.56 -29.14
CA LEU A 7 -12.84 -15.60 -29.81
C LEU A 7 -13.86 -14.98 -30.74
N VAL A 8 -13.79 -15.36 -32.02
CA VAL A 8 -14.75 -14.95 -33.05
C VAL A 8 -15.77 -16.07 -33.24
N VAL A 9 -17.05 -15.77 -33.07
CA VAL A 9 -18.17 -16.72 -33.25
C VAL A 9 -19.08 -16.21 -34.34
N ASP A 10 -19.03 -16.86 -35.50
CA ASP A 10 -19.78 -16.49 -36.70
C ASP A 10 -19.90 -17.71 -37.61
N ASP A 11 -21.04 -18.01 -38.20
CA ASP A 11 -21.22 -19.16 -39.09
C ASP A 11 -20.59 -18.93 -40.46
N GLU A 12 -20.43 -17.66 -40.87
CA GLU A 12 -19.83 -17.30 -42.16
C GLU A 12 -18.29 -17.43 -42.09
N HIS A 13 -17.73 -18.38 -42.84
CA HIS A 13 -16.28 -18.60 -42.93
C HIS A 13 -15.53 -17.34 -43.36
N GLY A 14 -16.09 -16.56 -44.29
CA GLY A 14 -15.49 -15.30 -44.76
C GLY A 14 -15.35 -14.25 -43.68
N MET A 15 -16.32 -14.15 -42.76
CA MET A 15 -16.32 -13.25 -41.62
C MET A 15 -15.27 -13.65 -40.59
N ARG A 16 -15.23 -14.93 -40.21
CA ARG A 16 -14.19 -15.43 -39.28
C ARG A 16 -12.80 -15.14 -39.77
N HIS A 17 -12.52 -15.51 -41.06
CA HIS A 17 -11.19 -15.32 -41.65
C HIS A 17 -10.84 -13.83 -41.86
N GLY A 18 -11.83 -13.01 -42.20
CA GLY A 18 -11.69 -11.55 -42.25
C GLY A 18 -11.31 -10.93 -40.92
N ALA A 19 -12.01 -11.28 -39.86
CA ALA A 19 -11.72 -10.79 -38.50
C ALA A 19 -10.34 -11.24 -38.02
N GLU A 20 -10.00 -12.53 -38.20
CA GLU A 20 -8.65 -13.03 -37.86
C GLU A 20 -7.54 -12.25 -38.60
N ARG A 21 -7.68 -12.00 -39.89
CA ARG A 21 -6.69 -11.27 -40.69
C ARG A 21 -6.54 -9.82 -40.21
N VAL A 22 -7.63 -9.14 -39.87
CA VAL A 22 -7.64 -7.75 -39.41
C VAL A 22 -6.96 -7.60 -38.04
N LEU A 23 -7.10 -8.58 -37.18
CA LEU A 23 -6.64 -8.54 -35.80
C LEU A 23 -5.28 -9.22 -35.54
N ARG A 24 -4.80 -10.08 -36.46
CA ARG A 24 -3.55 -10.88 -36.30
C ARG A 24 -2.34 -10.04 -35.95
N ASP A 25 -2.14 -8.92 -36.68
CA ASP A 25 -1.00 -8.03 -36.50
C ASP A 25 -1.38 -6.77 -35.71
N PHE A 26 -2.58 -6.76 -35.13
CA PHE A 26 -3.05 -5.64 -34.34
C PHE A 26 -2.45 -5.71 -32.93
N SER A 27 -1.80 -4.63 -32.54
CA SER A 27 -1.33 -4.44 -31.17
C SER A 27 -1.79 -3.09 -30.62
N LEU A 28 -1.84 -2.96 -29.33
CA LEU A 28 -2.31 -1.77 -28.65
C LEU A 28 -1.26 -1.27 -27.67
N ARG A 29 -0.87 0.00 -27.80
CA ARG A 29 -0.11 0.71 -26.77
C ARG A 29 -1.07 1.63 -26.04
N LEU A 30 -1.16 1.44 -24.73
CA LEU A 30 -1.97 2.29 -23.86
C LEU A 30 -1.04 3.28 -23.14
N PRO A 31 -1.36 4.60 -23.13
CA PRO A 31 -0.52 5.61 -22.49
C PRO A 31 -0.28 5.37 -20.99
N ASP A 32 -1.26 4.73 -20.34
CA ASP A 32 -1.29 4.50 -18.89
C ASP A 32 -0.72 3.13 -18.48
N ILE A 33 -0.14 2.37 -19.43
CA ILE A 33 0.37 1.02 -19.17
C ILE A 33 1.73 0.86 -19.83
N ASP A 34 2.74 0.54 -19.02
CA ASP A 34 4.06 0.15 -19.52
C ASP A 34 3.98 -1.20 -20.25
N GLY A 35 3.78 -1.16 -21.57
CA GLY A 35 3.80 -2.35 -22.38
C GLY A 35 2.92 -2.31 -23.62
N GLU A 36 3.12 -3.30 -24.47
CA GLU A 36 2.32 -3.57 -25.66
C GLU A 36 1.36 -4.72 -25.36
N VAL A 37 0.09 -4.56 -25.73
CA VAL A 37 -0.95 -5.59 -25.66
C VAL A 37 -1.05 -6.26 -27.01
N ARG A 38 -0.98 -7.58 -27.04
CA ARG A 38 -1.16 -8.41 -28.21
C ARG A 38 -2.43 -9.24 -28.10
N PHE A 39 -2.90 -9.73 -29.24
CA PHE A 39 -4.13 -10.51 -29.31
C PHE A 39 -3.85 -11.91 -29.86
N ALA A 40 -4.34 -12.93 -29.17
CA ALA A 40 -4.40 -14.30 -29.67
C ALA A 40 -5.84 -14.54 -30.15
N ILE A 41 -6.00 -14.82 -31.44
CA ILE A 41 -7.32 -14.93 -32.07
C ILE A 41 -7.62 -16.37 -32.36
N SER A 42 -8.84 -16.82 -32.02
CA SER A 42 -9.40 -18.08 -32.38
C SER A 42 -10.84 -17.89 -32.92
N ALA A 43 -11.35 -18.83 -33.69
CA ALA A 43 -12.67 -18.72 -34.27
C ALA A 43 -13.43 -20.03 -34.19
N VAL A 44 -14.75 -19.97 -34.03
CA VAL A 44 -15.69 -21.08 -34.01
C VAL A 44 -16.93 -20.74 -34.83
N ALA A 45 -17.68 -21.76 -35.29
CA ALA A 45 -18.77 -21.60 -36.25
C ALA A 45 -20.18 -21.72 -35.64
N SER A 46 -20.27 -22.13 -34.36
CA SER A 46 -21.57 -22.42 -33.73
C SER A 46 -21.58 -22.09 -32.24
N GLY A 47 -22.78 -22.02 -31.66
CA GLY A 47 -22.95 -21.86 -30.23
C GLY A 47 -22.44 -23.06 -29.42
N ALA A 48 -22.57 -24.27 -29.95
CA ALA A 48 -22.07 -25.49 -29.31
C ALA A 48 -20.53 -25.46 -29.17
N GLU A 49 -19.81 -25.10 -30.24
CA GLU A 49 -18.35 -24.94 -30.21
C GLU A 49 -17.90 -23.81 -29.26
N LEU A 50 -18.69 -22.73 -29.15
CA LEU A 50 -18.44 -21.66 -28.18
C LEU A 50 -18.54 -22.19 -26.75
N GLU A 51 -19.59 -22.97 -26.43
CA GLU A 51 -19.77 -23.52 -25.07
C GLU A 51 -18.61 -24.44 -24.69
N GLU A 52 -18.10 -25.25 -25.59
CA GLU A 52 -16.89 -26.06 -25.38
C GLU A 52 -15.68 -25.19 -25.08
N ARG A 53 -15.51 -24.08 -25.79
CA ARG A 53 -14.40 -23.16 -25.58
C ARG A 53 -14.49 -22.38 -24.27
N LEU A 54 -15.69 -22.02 -23.85
CA LEU A 54 -15.91 -21.35 -22.54
C LEU A 54 -15.65 -22.29 -21.36
N ALA A 55 -15.78 -23.60 -21.56
CA ALA A 55 -15.52 -24.62 -20.53
C ALA A 55 -14.02 -24.98 -20.37
N THR A 56 -13.13 -24.41 -21.20
CA THR A 56 -11.67 -24.68 -21.10
C THR A 56 -11.00 -23.87 -19.99
N ASP A 57 -9.81 -24.28 -19.59
CA ASP A 57 -8.98 -23.57 -18.58
C ASP A 57 -8.51 -22.18 -19.05
N MET A 58 -8.64 -21.87 -20.34
CA MET A 58 -8.28 -20.57 -20.92
C MET A 58 -9.47 -19.97 -21.69
N PRO A 59 -10.45 -19.41 -20.98
CA PRO A 59 -11.59 -18.76 -21.62
C PRO A 59 -11.14 -17.49 -22.37
N PRO A 60 -11.90 -17.06 -23.41
CA PRO A 60 -11.60 -15.82 -24.11
C PRO A 60 -11.79 -14.60 -23.18
N ASP A 61 -11.00 -13.56 -23.44
CA ASP A 61 -11.10 -12.24 -22.80
C ASP A 61 -12.14 -11.36 -23.51
N ILE A 62 -12.18 -11.47 -24.85
CA ILE A 62 -13.11 -10.73 -25.71
C ILE A 62 -13.81 -11.72 -26.65
N LEU A 63 -15.11 -11.66 -26.69
CA LEU A 63 -15.95 -12.46 -27.57
C LEU A 63 -16.56 -11.56 -28.65
N LEU A 64 -16.26 -11.85 -29.91
CA LEU A 64 -16.94 -11.27 -31.08
C LEU A 64 -18.02 -12.23 -31.46
N LEU A 65 -19.28 -11.91 -31.16
CA LEU A 65 -20.41 -12.84 -31.23
C LEU A 65 -21.43 -12.42 -32.31
N ASP A 66 -21.61 -13.23 -33.33
CA ASP A 66 -22.68 -12.99 -34.29
C ASP A 66 -24.05 -13.14 -33.64
N HIS A 67 -24.98 -12.32 -34.08
CA HIS A 67 -26.37 -12.35 -33.64
C HIS A 67 -27.09 -13.64 -34.07
N LYS A 68 -26.81 -14.18 -35.26
CA LYS A 68 -27.43 -15.37 -35.80
C LYS A 68 -26.39 -16.47 -35.95
N LEU A 69 -26.62 -17.58 -35.29
CA LEU A 69 -25.83 -18.80 -35.40
C LEU A 69 -26.74 -19.96 -35.86
N PRO A 70 -26.20 -21.03 -36.42
CA PRO A 70 -26.99 -22.13 -36.97
C PRO A 70 -27.82 -22.89 -35.92
N ASP A 71 -27.40 -22.89 -34.69
CA ASP A 71 -27.93 -23.66 -33.55
C ASP A 71 -28.58 -22.80 -32.46
N THR A 72 -28.32 -21.49 -32.42
CA THR A 72 -28.81 -20.58 -31.37
C THR A 72 -28.71 -19.13 -31.81
N THR A 73 -29.17 -18.21 -30.98
CA THR A 73 -28.98 -16.76 -31.21
C THR A 73 -27.94 -16.20 -30.27
N GLY A 74 -27.21 -15.15 -30.71
CA GLY A 74 -26.24 -14.46 -29.85
C GLY A 74 -26.87 -13.87 -28.58
N LEU A 75 -28.16 -13.48 -28.62
CA LEU A 75 -28.88 -13.00 -27.44
C LEU A 75 -29.15 -14.10 -26.42
N GLU A 76 -29.45 -15.33 -26.86
CA GLU A 76 -29.61 -16.48 -25.96
C GLU A 76 -28.27 -16.88 -25.33
N ILE A 77 -27.17 -16.75 -26.05
CA ILE A 77 -25.82 -16.96 -25.53
C ILE A 77 -25.50 -15.91 -24.45
N LEU A 78 -25.80 -14.63 -24.69
CA LEU A 78 -25.63 -13.58 -23.67
C LEU A 78 -26.42 -13.88 -22.40
N ASP A 79 -27.67 -14.34 -22.52
CA ASP A 79 -28.49 -14.71 -21.35
C ASP A 79 -27.87 -15.89 -20.58
N ARG A 80 -27.23 -16.86 -21.25
CA ARG A 80 -26.53 -18.00 -20.63
C ARG A 80 -25.20 -17.60 -19.97
N ILE A 81 -24.38 -16.78 -20.62
CA ILE A 81 -23.14 -16.27 -20.07
C ILE A 81 -23.43 -15.40 -18.84
N GLY A 82 -24.52 -14.62 -18.90
CA GLY A 82 -24.99 -13.77 -17.83
C GLY A 82 -24.03 -12.59 -17.50
N PRO A 83 -24.51 -11.57 -16.77
CA PRO A 83 -23.74 -10.37 -16.47
C PRO A 83 -22.62 -10.60 -15.43
N ARG A 84 -22.41 -11.83 -14.98
CA ARG A 84 -21.47 -12.16 -13.87
C ARG A 84 -20.09 -12.63 -14.31
N THR A 85 -19.84 -12.79 -15.61
CA THR A 85 -18.50 -13.15 -16.09
C THR A 85 -17.65 -11.88 -16.16
N LEU A 86 -17.07 -11.48 -15.04
CA LEU A 86 -16.35 -10.22 -14.84
C LEU A 86 -15.12 -10.05 -15.75
N ASP A 87 -14.64 -11.11 -16.38
CA ASP A 87 -13.41 -11.11 -17.17
C ASP A 87 -13.64 -11.41 -18.67
N LEU A 88 -14.90 -11.48 -19.12
CA LEU A 88 -15.27 -11.68 -20.54
C LEU A 88 -16.09 -10.49 -21.05
N LEU A 89 -15.61 -9.81 -22.08
CA LEU A 89 -16.35 -8.75 -22.75
C LEU A 89 -16.92 -9.25 -24.08
N VAL A 90 -18.22 -9.10 -24.25
CA VAL A 90 -18.91 -9.55 -25.48
C VAL A 90 -19.22 -8.34 -26.38
N ILE A 91 -18.74 -8.39 -27.62
CA ILE A 91 -19.07 -7.45 -28.70
C ILE A 91 -20.02 -8.18 -29.65
N MET A 92 -21.27 -7.77 -29.69
CA MET A 92 -22.24 -8.34 -30.59
C MET A 92 -22.02 -7.87 -32.03
N ILE A 93 -21.99 -8.78 -32.99
CA ILE A 93 -21.92 -8.47 -34.42
C ILE A 93 -23.31 -8.74 -35.01
N THR A 94 -23.86 -7.81 -35.77
CA THR A 94 -25.23 -7.98 -36.30
C THR A 94 -25.42 -7.34 -37.67
N ALA A 95 -26.12 -8.02 -38.55
CA ALA A 95 -26.61 -7.47 -39.84
C ALA A 95 -27.82 -6.54 -39.66
N TYR A 96 -28.49 -6.60 -38.51
CA TYR A 96 -29.67 -5.79 -38.19
C TYR A 96 -29.30 -4.75 -37.11
N ALA A 97 -28.73 -3.66 -37.54
CA ALA A 97 -28.39 -2.52 -36.64
C ALA A 97 -29.67 -1.70 -36.32
N SER A 98 -30.70 -2.36 -35.78
CA SER A 98 -31.83 -1.61 -35.22
C SER A 98 -31.46 -1.12 -33.80
N LEU A 99 -31.95 0.05 -33.44
CA LEU A 99 -31.78 0.58 -32.06
C LEU A 99 -32.31 -0.43 -31.02
N GLU A 100 -33.36 -1.16 -31.35
CA GLU A 100 -33.96 -2.16 -30.47
C GLU A 100 -33.04 -3.35 -30.22
N THR A 101 -32.32 -3.86 -31.24
CA THR A 101 -31.37 -4.97 -31.10
C THR A 101 -30.15 -4.54 -30.28
N ALA A 102 -29.62 -3.33 -30.50
CA ALA A 102 -28.50 -2.77 -29.72
C ALA A 102 -28.86 -2.59 -28.24
N VAL A 103 -30.05 -2.03 -27.97
CA VAL A 103 -30.57 -1.87 -26.60
C VAL A 103 -30.79 -3.23 -25.92
N ALA A 104 -31.34 -4.21 -26.65
CA ALA A 104 -31.56 -5.56 -26.11
C ALA A 104 -30.22 -6.25 -25.75
N ALA A 105 -29.23 -6.17 -26.63
CA ALA A 105 -27.89 -6.73 -26.38
C ALA A 105 -27.21 -6.09 -25.16
N THR A 106 -27.24 -4.76 -25.07
CA THR A 106 -26.65 -4.03 -23.92
C THR A 106 -27.35 -4.38 -22.60
N ARG A 107 -28.68 -4.48 -22.59
CA ARG A 107 -29.45 -4.91 -21.40
C ARG A 107 -29.12 -6.33 -20.94
N ARG A 108 -28.68 -7.19 -21.84
CA ARG A 108 -28.28 -8.58 -21.57
C ARG A 108 -26.80 -8.76 -21.29
N GLY A 109 -26.06 -7.66 -21.21
CA GLY A 109 -24.65 -7.66 -20.79
C GLY A 109 -23.64 -7.60 -21.93
N ALA A 110 -24.06 -7.34 -23.18
CA ALA A 110 -23.09 -7.03 -24.24
C ALA A 110 -22.34 -5.71 -23.89
N TYR A 111 -21.03 -5.74 -24.03
CA TYR A 111 -20.19 -4.56 -23.80
C TYR A 111 -20.35 -3.52 -24.91
N ASP A 112 -20.41 -3.98 -26.15
CA ASP A 112 -20.56 -3.14 -27.34
C ASP A 112 -21.26 -3.92 -28.47
N PHE A 113 -21.59 -3.24 -29.55
CA PHE A 113 -22.12 -3.88 -30.77
C PHE A 113 -21.44 -3.32 -32.01
N LEU A 114 -21.37 -4.15 -33.08
CA LEU A 114 -20.79 -3.80 -34.38
C LEU A 114 -21.76 -4.21 -35.50
N ALA A 115 -22.15 -3.25 -36.33
CA ALA A 115 -23.09 -3.50 -37.44
C ALA A 115 -22.36 -4.06 -38.67
N LYS A 116 -22.90 -5.12 -39.30
CA LYS A 116 -22.45 -5.62 -40.61
C LYS A 116 -23.11 -4.79 -41.72
N PRO A 117 -22.38 -4.40 -42.81
CA PRO A 117 -20.93 -4.58 -42.97
C PRO A 117 -20.12 -3.55 -42.18
N PHE A 118 -19.00 -3.95 -41.64
CA PHE A 118 -18.08 -3.07 -40.91
C PHE A 118 -16.71 -3.03 -41.59
N THR A 119 -15.99 -1.94 -41.38
CA THR A 119 -14.63 -1.74 -41.86
C THR A 119 -13.61 -2.35 -40.90
N PRO A 120 -12.36 -2.64 -41.36
CA PRO A 120 -11.29 -3.05 -40.49
C PRO A 120 -11.01 -2.07 -39.32
N GLU A 121 -11.18 -0.78 -39.55
CA GLU A 121 -10.97 0.24 -38.52
C GLU A 121 -12.06 0.24 -37.45
N GLU A 122 -13.32 -0.02 -37.82
CA GLU A 122 -14.42 -0.15 -36.85
C GLU A 122 -14.22 -1.39 -35.97
N LEU A 123 -13.80 -2.53 -36.53
CA LEU A 123 -13.50 -3.74 -35.78
C LEU A 123 -12.33 -3.49 -34.78
N ARG A 124 -11.22 -2.90 -35.27
CA ARG A 124 -10.09 -2.53 -34.41
C ARG A 124 -10.49 -1.53 -33.33
N GLY A 125 -11.36 -0.57 -33.65
CA GLY A 125 -11.91 0.39 -32.71
C GLY A 125 -12.67 -0.24 -31.57
N ALA A 126 -13.59 -1.17 -31.90
CA ALA A 126 -14.37 -1.91 -30.92
C ALA A 126 -13.50 -2.80 -30.02
N VAL A 127 -12.55 -3.53 -30.61
CA VAL A 127 -11.58 -4.35 -29.87
C VAL A 127 -10.68 -3.51 -28.98
N ARG A 128 -10.18 -2.36 -29.48
CA ARG A 128 -9.36 -1.41 -28.70
C ARG A 128 -10.10 -0.92 -27.46
N LYS A 129 -11.37 -0.54 -27.61
CA LYS A 129 -12.21 -0.04 -26.53
C LYS A 129 -12.45 -1.12 -25.47
N ALA A 130 -12.78 -2.35 -25.91
CA ALA A 130 -12.96 -3.49 -25.01
C ALA A 130 -11.66 -3.88 -24.27
N ALA A 131 -10.55 -4.00 -24.99
CA ALA A 131 -9.25 -4.31 -24.41
C ALA A 131 -8.82 -3.29 -23.35
N ARG A 132 -8.97 -2.00 -23.67
CA ARG A 132 -8.66 -0.91 -22.70
C ARG A 132 -9.51 -1.04 -21.43
N HIS A 133 -10.80 -1.26 -21.59
CA HIS A 133 -11.72 -1.42 -20.45
C HIS A 133 -11.30 -2.61 -19.57
N LEU A 134 -11.07 -3.77 -20.17
CA LEU A 134 -10.69 -4.99 -19.47
C LEU A 134 -9.38 -4.84 -18.69
N ILE A 135 -8.37 -4.21 -19.30
CA ILE A 135 -7.07 -4.03 -18.67
C ILE A 135 -7.18 -3.07 -17.48
N LEU A 136 -7.88 -1.94 -17.64
CA LEU A 136 -8.11 -1.00 -16.54
C LEU A 136 -8.88 -1.65 -15.38
N GLN A 137 -9.89 -2.46 -15.69
CA GLN A 137 -10.64 -3.21 -14.69
C GLN A 137 -9.76 -4.22 -13.94
N ARG A 138 -8.93 -4.99 -14.67
CA ARG A 138 -7.97 -5.94 -14.07
C ARG A 138 -6.94 -5.23 -13.18
N GLN A 139 -6.42 -4.09 -13.62
CA GLN A 139 -5.48 -3.29 -12.81
C GLN A 139 -6.14 -2.76 -11.54
N ALA A 140 -7.34 -2.19 -11.65
CA ALA A 140 -8.08 -1.72 -10.48
C ALA A 140 -8.34 -2.84 -9.47
N ARG A 141 -8.71 -4.04 -9.97
CA ARG A 141 -8.92 -5.23 -9.13
C ARG A 141 -7.62 -5.70 -8.46
N ARG A 142 -6.52 -5.78 -9.20
CA ARG A 142 -5.20 -6.13 -8.63
C ARG A 142 -4.79 -5.17 -7.53
N LEU A 143 -4.90 -3.86 -7.77
CA LEU A 143 -4.60 -2.84 -6.76
C LEU A 143 -5.50 -2.97 -5.52
N ALA A 144 -6.78 -3.25 -5.71
CA ALA A 144 -7.71 -3.48 -4.59
C ALA A 144 -7.36 -4.75 -3.79
N GLU A 145 -6.99 -5.83 -4.47
CA GLU A 145 -6.55 -7.08 -3.84
C GLU A 145 -5.21 -6.92 -3.10
N GLU A 146 -4.25 -6.20 -3.68
CA GLU A 146 -2.98 -5.87 -3.03
C GLU A 146 -3.19 -5.03 -1.77
N LYS A 147 -4.00 -3.96 -1.85
CA LYS A 147 -4.38 -3.16 -0.68
C LYS A 147 -5.07 -4.01 0.39
N ARG A 148 -5.95 -4.93 -0.01
CA ARG A 148 -6.62 -5.85 0.91
C ARG A 148 -5.63 -6.80 1.58
N LYS A 149 -4.68 -7.37 0.84
CA LYS A 149 -3.63 -8.25 1.39
C LYS A 149 -2.76 -7.52 2.40
N VAL A 150 -2.29 -6.32 2.06
CA VAL A 150 -1.49 -5.48 2.97
C VAL A 150 -2.28 -5.20 4.25
N ARG A 151 -3.55 -4.81 4.13
CA ARG A 151 -4.42 -4.55 5.29
C ARG A 151 -4.63 -5.80 6.15
N PHE A 152 -4.77 -6.97 5.54
CA PHE A 152 -4.94 -8.23 6.27
C PHE A 152 -3.67 -8.64 7.02
N GLN A 153 -2.50 -8.49 6.38
CA GLN A 153 -1.19 -8.71 7.03
C GLN A 153 -1.01 -7.76 8.21
N PHE A 154 -1.35 -6.48 8.03
CA PHE A 154 -1.34 -5.47 9.07
C PHE A 154 -2.15 -5.89 10.30
N ILE A 155 -3.42 -6.28 10.13
CA ILE A 155 -4.29 -6.73 11.23
C ILE A 155 -3.73 -7.98 11.91
N SER A 156 -3.18 -8.92 11.14
CA SER A 156 -2.61 -10.17 11.67
C SER A 156 -1.39 -9.92 12.56
N VAL A 157 -0.47 -9.06 12.12
CA VAL A 157 0.72 -8.68 12.91
C VAL A 157 0.29 -7.95 14.18
N LEU A 158 -0.67 -7.05 14.08
CA LEU A 158 -1.20 -6.30 15.22
C LEU A 158 -1.81 -7.22 16.27
N ALA A 159 -2.65 -8.16 15.85
CA ALA A 159 -3.24 -9.15 16.75
C ALA A 159 -2.16 -9.99 17.47
N HIS A 160 -1.08 -10.33 16.75
CA HIS A 160 0.05 -11.08 17.32
C HIS A 160 0.83 -10.25 18.35
N GLU A 161 1.16 -9.00 18.02
CA GLU A 161 1.90 -8.09 18.92
C GLU A 161 1.07 -7.67 20.15
N MET A 162 -0.25 -7.67 20.07
CA MET A 162 -1.13 -7.44 21.22
C MET A 162 -1.32 -8.68 22.08
N LYS A 163 -1.37 -9.88 21.49
CA LYS A 163 -1.60 -11.13 22.24
C LYS A 163 -0.49 -11.39 23.27
N ALA A 164 0.77 -11.16 22.92
CA ALA A 164 1.89 -11.45 23.80
C ALA A 164 1.87 -10.64 25.11
N PRO A 165 1.72 -9.28 25.11
CA PRO A 165 1.64 -8.52 26.33
C PRO A 165 0.36 -8.82 27.14
N ILE A 166 -0.77 -9.09 26.48
CA ILE A 166 -2.01 -9.48 27.18
C ILE A 166 -1.80 -10.77 27.95
N SER A 167 -1.27 -11.82 27.28
CA SER A 167 -1.02 -13.11 27.95
C SER A 167 0.01 -12.99 29.10
N ALA A 168 0.99 -12.10 28.97
CA ALA A 168 1.93 -11.83 30.06
C ALA A 168 1.24 -11.18 31.26
N VAL A 169 0.38 -10.17 31.04
CA VAL A 169 -0.39 -9.51 32.10
C VAL A 169 -1.36 -10.50 32.75
N GLU A 170 -2.07 -11.31 31.96
CA GLU A 170 -2.94 -12.39 32.49
C GLU A 170 -2.16 -13.35 33.42
N GLY A 171 -0.97 -13.81 32.97
CA GLY A 171 -0.12 -14.66 33.79
C GLY A 171 0.33 -13.99 35.09
N TYR A 172 0.70 -12.72 35.04
CA TYR A 172 1.07 -11.95 36.25
C TYR A 172 -0.10 -11.79 37.21
N LEU A 173 -1.30 -11.46 36.72
CA LEU A 173 -2.51 -11.36 37.53
C LEU A 173 -2.89 -12.71 38.15
N GLN A 174 -2.69 -13.81 37.42
CA GLN A 174 -2.93 -15.15 37.94
C GLN A 174 -1.97 -15.50 39.09
N MET A 175 -0.66 -15.19 38.94
CA MET A 175 0.33 -15.39 40.00
C MET A 175 -0.03 -14.59 41.27
N ILE A 176 -0.53 -13.35 41.11
CA ILE A 176 -1.00 -12.53 42.24
C ILE A 176 -2.23 -13.19 42.89
N ARG A 177 -3.23 -13.61 42.12
CA ARG A 177 -4.48 -14.23 42.61
C ARG A 177 -4.21 -15.51 43.36
N GLU A 178 -3.29 -16.34 42.88
CA GLU A 178 -2.94 -17.63 43.47
C GLU A 178 -1.94 -17.51 44.63
N ARG A 179 -1.48 -16.28 44.95
CA ARG A 179 -0.43 -16.02 45.93
C ARG A 179 0.83 -16.85 45.72
N ALA A 180 1.18 -17.08 44.44
CA ALA A 180 2.28 -17.95 44.01
C ALA A 180 3.67 -17.47 44.45
N LEU A 181 3.80 -16.21 44.90
CA LEU A 181 5.06 -15.61 45.35
C LEU A 181 5.24 -15.61 46.88
N GLY A 182 4.37 -16.32 47.60
CA GLY A 182 4.44 -16.38 49.05
C GLY A 182 4.02 -15.07 49.73
N GLU A 183 4.64 -14.73 50.85
CA GLU A 183 4.28 -13.54 51.66
C GLU A 183 5.07 -12.29 51.33
N SER A 184 5.96 -12.31 50.32
CA SER A 184 6.77 -11.17 49.97
C SER A 184 6.00 -10.12 49.18
N LEU A 185 5.63 -9.02 49.80
CA LEU A 185 4.97 -7.87 49.18
C LEU A 185 5.83 -7.28 48.01
N GLU A 186 7.12 -7.19 48.19
CA GLU A 186 8.06 -6.69 47.18
C GLU A 186 8.05 -7.52 45.90
N ALA A 187 7.78 -8.83 45.99
CA ALA A 187 7.68 -9.69 44.83
C ALA A 187 6.40 -9.40 44.03
N TYR A 188 5.31 -9.07 44.71
CA TYR A 188 4.05 -8.66 44.07
C TYR A 188 4.16 -7.27 43.48
N ASP A 189 4.82 -6.31 44.13
CA ASP A 189 5.08 -4.97 43.59
C ASP A 189 5.84 -5.04 42.27
N ARG A 190 6.90 -5.85 42.18
CA ARG A 190 7.65 -6.07 40.94
C ARG A 190 6.80 -6.62 39.80
N ILE A 191 5.83 -7.50 40.10
CA ILE A 191 4.93 -8.06 39.09
C ILE A 191 3.89 -7.03 38.66
N MET A 192 3.38 -6.23 39.58
CA MET A 192 2.48 -5.12 39.25
C MET A 192 3.17 -4.09 38.35
N ASP A 193 4.40 -3.68 38.68
CA ASP A 193 5.20 -2.76 37.85
C ASP A 193 5.43 -3.32 36.43
N ARG A 194 5.77 -4.61 36.33
CA ARG A 194 5.89 -5.28 35.01
C ARG A 194 4.57 -5.29 34.23
N SER A 195 3.45 -5.46 34.92
CA SER A 195 2.12 -5.42 34.31
C SER A 195 1.81 -4.01 33.77
N LEU A 196 2.09 -2.99 34.56
CA LEU A 196 1.91 -1.58 34.17
C LEU A 196 2.77 -1.21 32.95
N ILE A 197 4.04 -1.62 32.95
CA ILE A 197 4.94 -1.44 31.79
C ILE A 197 4.38 -2.09 30.52
N ARG A 198 3.79 -3.30 30.64
CA ARG A 198 3.17 -3.99 29.47
C ARG A 198 1.93 -3.28 28.98
N ILE A 199 1.08 -2.80 29.89
CA ILE A 199 -0.13 -2.03 29.56
C ILE A 199 0.26 -0.72 28.86
N ASP A 200 1.26 -0.01 29.36
CA ASP A 200 1.74 1.23 28.74
C ASP A 200 2.30 1.00 27.32
N GLY A 201 3.07 -0.07 27.15
CA GLY A 201 3.51 -0.51 25.83
C GLY A 201 2.35 -0.80 24.85
N MET A 202 1.24 -1.40 25.32
CA MET A 202 0.04 -1.60 24.49
C MET A 202 -0.66 -0.27 24.16
N ARG A 203 -0.76 0.66 25.12
CA ARG A 203 -1.32 2.00 24.88
C ARG A 203 -0.53 2.74 23.79
N LYS A 204 0.81 2.70 23.87
CA LYS A 204 1.68 3.29 22.86
C LYS A 204 1.47 2.65 21.48
N LEU A 205 1.37 1.31 21.41
CA LEU A 205 1.15 0.60 20.16
C LEU A 205 -0.19 1.00 19.52
N ILE A 206 -1.26 1.18 20.32
CA ILE A 206 -2.57 1.64 19.83
C ILE A 206 -2.47 3.08 19.33
N ALA A 207 -1.76 3.97 20.03
CA ALA A 207 -1.57 5.35 19.59
C ALA A 207 -0.79 5.41 18.28
N ASP A 208 0.36 4.71 18.17
CA ASP A 208 1.17 4.61 16.95
C ASP A 208 0.34 4.12 15.77
N LEU A 209 -0.59 3.17 16.00
CA LEU A 209 -1.49 2.63 14.99
C LEU A 209 -2.51 3.66 14.51
N LEU A 210 -3.15 4.37 15.45
CA LEU A 210 -4.13 5.41 15.12
C LEU A 210 -3.48 6.53 14.31
N ASP A 211 -2.26 6.95 14.70
CA ASP A 211 -1.50 7.94 13.96
C ASP A 211 -1.16 7.46 12.54
N LEU A 212 -0.68 6.22 12.41
CA LEU A 212 -0.37 5.64 11.11
C LEU A 212 -1.59 5.57 10.19
N THR A 213 -2.75 5.12 10.73
CA THR A 213 -3.99 5.02 9.96
C THR A 213 -4.55 6.38 9.56
N ALA A 214 -4.39 7.39 10.42
CA ALA A 214 -4.77 8.78 10.11
C ALA A 214 -3.93 9.37 8.97
N ILE A 215 -2.62 9.07 8.96
CA ILE A 215 -1.70 9.48 7.89
C ILE A 215 -2.06 8.78 6.57
N GLU A 216 -2.26 7.45 6.59
CA GLU A 216 -2.56 6.67 5.38
C GLU A 216 -3.92 6.99 4.74
N SER A 217 -4.91 7.29 5.55
CA SER A 217 -6.25 7.61 5.04
C SER A 217 -6.35 8.99 4.41
N GLY A 218 -5.34 9.86 4.62
CA GLY A 218 -5.39 11.27 4.21
C GLY A 218 -6.52 12.06 4.88
N GLN A 219 -7.19 11.48 5.89
CA GLN A 219 -8.30 12.14 6.59
C GLN A 219 -7.84 13.17 7.63
N ARG A 220 -6.55 13.19 7.94
CA ARG A 220 -5.99 14.17 8.87
C ARG A 220 -5.95 15.53 8.19
N MET A 221 -6.73 16.48 8.67
CA MET A 221 -6.58 17.89 8.30
C MET A 221 -5.25 18.39 8.87
N ARG A 222 -4.25 18.59 8.00
CA ARG A 222 -2.94 19.11 8.38
C ARG A 222 -3.07 20.60 8.68
N ASN A 223 -2.53 21.02 9.81
CA ASN A 223 -2.44 22.43 10.19
C ASN A 223 -1.01 22.94 9.95
N LEU A 224 -0.75 23.39 8.73
CA LEU A 224 0.57 23.92 8.37
C LEU A 224 0.75 25.28 9.00
N THR A 225 1.81 25.40 9.80
CA THR A 225 2.23 26.61 10.49
C THR A 225 3.73 26.72 10.43
N THR A 226 4.27 27.87 10.78
CA THR A 226 5.71 28.05 10.93
C THR A 226 6.18 27.34 12.20
N VAL A 227 6.94 26.25 12.05
CA VAL A 227 7.46 25.42 13.13
C VAL A 227 8.95 25.70 13.33
N ASP A 228 9.37 26.04 14.55
CA ASP A 228 10.78 26.13 14.95
C ASP A 228 11.30 24.71 15.27
N LEU A 229 12.25 24.21 14.46
CA LEU A 229 12.80 22.88 14.61
C LEU A 229 13.72 22.74 15.83
N ASN A 230 14.34 23.83 16.28
CA ASN A 230 15.12 23.81 17.52
C ASN A 230 14.23 23.53 18.73
N GLU A 231 13.05 24.14 18.78
CA GLU A 231 12.07 23.89 19.83
C GLU A 231 11.56 22.44 19.81
N ALA A 232 11.23 21.93 18.63
CA ALA A 232 10.77 20.53 18.46
C ALA A 232 11.85 19.52 18.89
N ALA A 233 13.10 19.74 18.47
CA ALA A 233 14.23 18.92 18.87
C ALA A 233 14.50 18.94 20.39
N ARG A 234 14.45 20.13 21.00
CA ARG A 234 14.58 20.31 22.47
C ARG A 234 13.50 19.51 23.21
N GLN A 235 12.25 19.61 22.76
CA GLN A 235 11.15 18.88 23.38
C GLN A 235 11.35 17.37 23.28
N ALA A 236 11.78 16.85 22.13
CA ALA A 236 12.07 15.44 21.94
C ALA A 236 13.23 14.96 22.84
N VAL A 237 14.28 15.76 23.01
CA VAL A 237 15.39 15.46 23.91
C VAL A 237 14.93 15.47 25.38
N GLU A 238 14.11 16.43 25.80
CA GLU A 238 13.58 16.48 27.16
C GLU A 238 12.73 15.26 27.50
N ASN A 239 11.95 14.74 26.52
CA ASN A 239 11.11 13.54 26.68
C ASN A 239 11.93 12.27 26.99
N VAL A 240 13.18 12.19 26.56
CA VAL A 240 14.06 11.02 26.79
C VAL A 240 15.14 11.24 27.86
N LYS A 241 15.20 12.42 28.42
CA LYS A 241 16.28 12.84 29.32
C LYS A 241 16.43 11.96 30.57
N ALA A 242 15.33 11.57 31.18
CA ALA A 242 15.35 10.71 32.36
C ALA A 242 15.93 9.32 32.04
N GLU A 243 15.54 8.73 30.92
CA GLU A 243 16.07 7.44 30.47
C GLU A 243 17.55 7.55 30.09
N ALA A 244 17.93 8.60 29.39
CA ALA A 244 19.32 8.85 29.02
C ALA A 244 20.21 9.02 30.24
N GLN A 245 19.76 9.75 31.28
CA GLN A 245 20.49 9.94 32.54
C GLN A 245 20.66 8.62 33.30
N GLN A 246 19.66 7.77 33.38
CA GLN A 246 19.77 6.45 34.02
C GLN A 246 20.83 5.55 33.39
N ARG A 247 21.16 5.80 32.10
CA ARG A 247 22.11 5.01 31.30
C ARG A 247 23.40 5.77 31.00
N ASP A 248 23.64 6.93 31.65
CA ASP A 248 24.78 7.80 31.41
C ASP A 248 25.01 8.19 29.94
N ILE A 249 23.92 8.30 29.14
CA ILE A 249 24.01 8.69 27.75
C ILE A 249 24.16 10.20 27.64
N ARG A 250 25.21 10.67 26.97
CA ARG A 250 25.43 12.09 26.69
C ARG A 250 24.61 12.54 25.50
N ILE A 251 23.83 13.60 25.68
CA ILE A 251 23.01 14.16 24.60
C ILE A 251 23.63 15.49 24.15
N GLU A 252 23.87 15.60 22.85
CA GLU A 252 24.37 16.81 22.17
C GLU A 252 23.27 17.30 21.21
N LEU A 253 22.85 18.55 21.35
CA LEU A 253 21.85 19.18 20.48
C LEU A 253 22.52 20.32 19.70
N ASP A 254 22.59 20.12 18.38
CA ASP A 254 23.24 21.03 17.44
C ASP A 254 22.23 21.45 16.36
N VAL A 255 21.18 22.12 16.82
CA VAL A 255 20.11 22.66 15.93
C VAL A 255 20.11 24.18 16.11
N PRO A 256 20.37 24.98 15.07
CA PRO A 256 20.41 26.43 15.21
C PRO A 256 19.04 27.00 15.59
N PRO A 257 19.01 28.02 16.49
CA PRO A 257 17.76 28.71 16.77
C PRO A 257 17.22 29.44 15.52
N GLY A 258 15.92 29.47 15.36
CA GLY A 258 15.29 30.10 14.21
C GLY A 258 15.36 29.28 12.91
N LEU A 259 15.71 28.01 12.98
CA LEU A 259 15.56 27.09 11.85
C LEU A 259 14.08 26.71 11.73
N ILE A 260 13.36 27.37 10.83
CA ILE A 260 11.92 27.25 10.67
C ILE A 260 11.54 26.48 9.40
N LEU A 261 10.41 25.78 9.48
CA LEU A 261 9.77 25.04 8.39
C LEU A 261 8.25 25.27 8.43
N GLU A 262 7.63 25.47 7.26
CA GLU A 262 6.17 25.42 7.13
C GLU A 262 5.71 23.95 7.22
N ALA A 263 5.15 23.56 8.36
CA ALA A 263 4.84 22.17 8.67
C ALA A 263 3.69 22.06 9.68
N ASP A 264 3.14 20.86 9.83
CA ASP A 264 2.30 20.51 10.97
C ASP A 264 3.20 20.18 12.18
N ARG A 265 3.06 20.95 13.25
CA ARG A 265 3.87 20.80 14.47
C ARG A 265 3.86 19.37 15.01
N THR A 266 2.69 18.73 15.00
CA THR A 266 2.54 17.36 15.50
C THR A 266 3.32 16.35 14.65
N GLU A 267 3.35 16.54 13.31
CA GLU A 267 4.11 15.67 12.41
C GLU A 267 5.62 15.81 12.63
N ILE A 268 6.11 17.03 12.84
CA ILE A 268 7.52 17.29 13.16
C ILE A 268 7.89 16.71 14.53
N ASP A 269 7.03 16.88 15.53
CA ASP A 269 7.22 16.29 16.85
C ASP A 269 7.26 14.75 16.78
N MET A 270 6.43 14.12 15.94
CA MET A 270 6.47 12.67 15.68
C MET A 270 7.79 12.23 15.07
N ILE A 271 8.34 12.97 14.10
CA ILE A 271 9.63 12.66 13.47
C ILE A 271 10.73 12.69 14.52
N PHE A 272 10.89 13.80 15.25
CA PHE A 272 11.92 13.93 16.26
C PHE A 272 11.77 12.91 17.39
N ASN A 273 10.57 12.73 17.95
CA ASN A 273 10.35 11.79 19.04
C ASN A 273 10.67 10.34 18.63
N ASN A 274 10.31 9.92 17.42
CA ASN A 274 10.65 8.57 16.95
C ASN A 274 12.15 8.37 16.77
N LEU A 275 12.85 9.32 16.18
CA LEU A 275 14.29 9.21 15.95
C LEU A 275 15.07 9.28 17.26
N VAL A 276 14.79 10.28 18.12
CA VAL A 276 15.48 10.52 19.38
C VAL A 276 15.22 9.39 20.39
N SER A 277 13.96 8.91 20.51
CA SER A 277 13.66 7.79 21.41
C SER A 277 14.31 6.49 20.95
N ASN A 278 14.40 6.23 19.65
CA ASN A 278 15.13 5.08 19.14
C ASN A 278 16.63 5.19 19.43
N ALA A 279 17.23 6.36 19.28
CA ALA A 279 18.64 6.59 19.52
C ALA A 279 19.03 6.41 21.00
N VAL A 280 18.14 6.69 21.96
CA VAL A 280 18.37 6.36 23.38
C VAL A 280 18.13 4.88 23.64
N LYS A 281 17.02 4.34 23.14
CA LYS A 281 16.56 2.97 23.38
C LYS A 281 17.55 1.91 22.90
N TYR A 282 18.14 2.11 21.71
CA TYR A 282 19.12 1.21 21.11
C TYR A 282 20.57 1.61 21.37
N ASN A 283 20.81 2.63 22.22
CA ASN A 283 22.14 3.02 22.61
C ASN A 283 22.78 1.99 23.56
N ARG A 284 24.05 2.14 23.79
CA ARG A 284 24.77 1.49 24.87
C ARG A 284 24.85 2.43 26.09
N ASP A 285 25.06 1.85 27.25
CA ASP A 285 25.33 2.65 28.47
C ASP A 285 26.63 3.45 28.28
N GLN A 286 26.66 4.67 28.82
CA GLN A 286 27.74 5.64 28.63
C GLN A 286 27.96 6.03 27.17
N GLY A 287 26.91 5.88 26.33
CA GLY A 287 26.93 6.23 24.92
C GLY A 287 26.74 7.72 24.67
N ARG A 288 26.63 8.06 23.38
CA ARG A 288 26.35 9.43 22.93
C ARG A 288 25.15 9.41 21.98
N LEU A 289 24.34 10.46 22.05
CA LEU A 289 23.30 10.83 21.12
C LEU A 289 23.58 12.25 20.64
N ARG A 290 23.67 12.44 19.33
CA ARG A 290 23.74 13.75 18.72
C ARG A 290 22.52 13.98 17.84
N VAL A 291 21.85 15.11 18.04
CA VAL A 291 20.73 15.58 17.23
C VAL A 291 21.17 16.85 16.53
N SER A 292 21.23 16.87 15.23
CA SER A 292 21.59 18.05 14.45
C SER A 292 20.55 18.32 13.36
N ALA A 293 20.38 19.58 13.01
CA ALA A 293 19.60 19.98 11.84
C ALA A 293 20.22 21.23 11.23
N ASP A 294 20.24 21.29 9.91
CA ASP A 294 20.76 22.42 9.14
C ASP A 294 19.94 22.62 7.86
N ARG A 295 20.15 23.77 7.23
CA ARG A 295 19.57 24.08 5.94
C ARG A 295 20.53 23.64 4.82
N ALA A 296 20.07 22.74 3.96
CA ALA A 296 20.80 22.21 2.80
C ALA A 296 20.13 22.71 1.51
N GLY A 297 20.48 23.92 1.06
CA GLY A 297 19.80 24.60 -0.05
C GLY A 297 18.36 24.95 0.31
N ASP A 298 17.39 24.48 -0.51
CA ASP A 298 15.96 24.67 -0.23
C ASP A 298 15.36 23.59 0.70
N ALA A 299 16.16 22.63 1.11
CA ALA A 299 15.73 21.57 2.01
C ALA A 299 16.30 21.76 3.43
N ILE A 300 15.70 21.10 4.41
CA ILE A 300 16.21 20.95 5.75
C ILE A 300 16.64 19.50 5.95
N ARG A 301 17.88 19.33 6.45
CA ARG A 301 18.43 18.04 6.82
C ARG A 301 18.46 17.91 8.33
N ILE A 302 17.87 16.84 8.83
CA ILE A 302 17.88 16.46 10.26
C ILE A 302 18.69 15.17 10.38
N GLU A 303 19.64 15.13 11.29
CA GLU A 303 20.42 13.93 11.58
C GLU A 303 20.34 13.58 13.07
N VAL A 304 20.14 12.30 13.35
CA VAL A 304 20.16 11.73 14.70
C VAL A 304 21.17 10.59 14.70
N GLU A 305 22.29 10.81 15.40
CA GLU A 305 23.41 9.88 15.51
C GLU A 305 23.46 9.28 16.91
N ASP A 306 23.58 7.97 17.00
CA ASP A 306 23.79 7.22 18.23
C ASP A 306 25.08 6.37 18.17
N THR A 307 25.62 6.05 19.32
CA THR A 307 26.77 5.14 19.47
C THR A 307 26.36 3.76 19.96
N GLY A 308 25.13 3.35 19.63
CA GLY A 308 24.50 2.14 20.14
C GLY A 308 24.95 0.84 19.49
N ILE A 309 24.05 -0.13 19.51
CA ILE A 309 24.32 -1.51 19.04
C ILE A 309 24.57 -1.60 17.55
N GLY A 310 24.12 -0.59 16.78
CA GLY A 310 24.19 -0.62 15.31
C GLY A 310 23.47 -1.80 14.68
N MET A 311 23.61 -1.91 13.37
CA MET A 311 22.96 -2.95 12.57
C MET A 311 23.73 -3.27 11.30
N THR A 312 23.46 -4.43 10.71
CA THR A 312 23.99 -4.85 9.40
C THR A 312 23.28 -4.11 8.26
N SER A 313 23.89 -4.09 7.07
CA SER A 313 23.28 -3.49 5.88
C SER A 313 21.95 -4.15 5.49
N GLU A 314 21.82 -5.47 5.72
CA GLU A 314 20.58 -6.20 5.46
C GLU A 314 19.47 -5.80 6.43
N GLU A 315 19.78 -5.65 7.72
CA GLU A 315 18.83 -5.16 8.73
C GLU A 315 18.41 -3.71 8.43
N ALA A 316 19.36 -2.84 8.06
CA ALA A 316 19.10 -1.45 7.72
C ALA A 316 18.15 -1.29 6.52
N SER A 317 18.28 -2.14 5.50
CA SER A 317 17.43 -2.08 4.29
C SER A 317 15.95 -2.33 4.56
N ARG A 318 15.59 -3.01 5.63
CA ARG A 318 14.21 -3.38 6.00
C ARG A 318 13.61 -2.50 7.08
N LEU A 319 14.39 -1.61 7.65
CA LEU A 319 14.04 -0.92 8.90
C LEU A 319 12.83 0.03 8.78
N PHE A 320 12.60 0.57 7.58
CA PHE A 320 11.49 1.50 7.30
C PHE A 320 10.20 0.81 6.83
N ASN A 321 10.14 -0.52 6.89
CA ASN A 321 8.91 -1.26 6.62
C ASN A 321 8.01 -1.27 7.85
N ASP A 322 6.70 -1.33 7.65
CA ASP A 322 5.74 -1.44 8.75
C ASP A 322 6.03 -2.69 9.60
N PHE A 323 6.01 -2.54 10.93
CA PHE A 323 6.32 -3.58 11.93
C PHE A 323 7.72 -4.20 11.83
N ALA A 324 8.64 -3.56 11.11
CA ALA A 324 10.01 -4.02 11.04
C ALA A 324 10.68 -3.91 12.41
N ARG A 325 11.21 -5.02 12.88
CA ARG A 325 11.99 -5.11 14.12
C ARG A 325 13.18 -6.03 13.91
N ILE A 326 14.35 -5.59 14.33
CA ILE A 326 15.52 -6.43 14.40
C ILE A 326 15.39 -7.28 15.67
N LYS A 327 15.22 -8.59 15.50
CA LYS A 327 15.11 -9.55 16.61
C LYS A 327 16.41 -10.35 16.70
N ASN A 328 17.30 -9.93 17.57
CA ASN A 328 18.52 -10.66 17.90
C ASN A 328 18.70 -10.68 19.45
N GLU A 329 19.78 -11.30 19.94
CA GLU A 329 20.02 -11.39 21.37
C GLU A 329 20.10 -10.02 22.07
N LYS A 330 20.62 -8.99 21.38
CA LYS A 330 20.74 -7.63 21.93
C LYS A 330 19.42 -6.88 21.98
N THR A 331 18.46 -7.19 21.09
CA THR A 331 17.21 -6.45 20.92
C THR A 331 15.97 -7.14 21.47
N ARG A 332 16.05 -8.43 21.82
CA ARG A 332 14.88 -9.24 22.26
C ARG A 332 14.15 -8.66 23.49
N HIS A 333 14.86 -7.92 24.34
CA HIS A 333 14.31 -7.30 25.54
C HIS A 333 13.76 -5.90 25.32
N ILE A 334 14.06 -5.30 24.18
CA ILE A 334 13.67 -3.94 23.85
C ILE A 334 12.23 -3.94 23.33
N LEU A 335 11.33 -3.25 24.03
CA LEU A 335 9.91 -3.13 23.64
C LEU A 335 9.74 -2.09 22.52
N GLY A 336 8.86 -2.36 21.56
CA GLY A 336 8.53 -1.39 20.52
C GLY A 336 7.53 -1.96 19.51
N SER A 337 6.73 -1.07 18.91
CA SER A 337 5.71 -1.38 17.91
C SER A 337 6.29 -1.78 16.54
N GLY A 338 7.50 -1.28 16.21
CA GLY A 338 8.05 -1.37 14.85
C GLY A 338 7.35 -0.43 13.85
N LEU A 339 6.52 0.49 14.33
CA LEU A 339 5.79 1.46 13.50
C LEU A 339 6.48 2.83 13.42
N GLY A 340 7.31 3.19 14.40
CA GLY A 340 7.87 4.53 14.50
C GLY A 340 8.68 4.96 13.27
N LEU A 341 9.55 4.10 12.73
CA LEU A 341 10.37 4.45 11.57
C LEU A 341 9.59 4.41 10.26
N SER A 342 8.61 3.54 10.11
CA SER A 342 7.70 3.56 8.95
C SER A 342 6.82 4.81 8.96
N THR A 343 6.37 5.26 10.14
CA THR A 343 5.67 6.55 10.31
C THR A 343 6.57 7.72 9.90
N VAL A 344 7.84 7.74 10.35
CA VAL A 344 8.81 8.76 9.91
C VAL A 344 8.93 8.77 8.39
N LYS A 345 9.12 7.63 7.75
CA LYS A 345 9.22 7.54 6.28
C LYS A 345 7.99 8.09 5.58
N LYS A 346 6.79 7.74 6.05
CA LYS A 346 5.51 8.23 5.47
C LYS A 346 5.38 9.74 5.62
N LEU A 347 5.65 10.27 6.81
CA LEU A 347 5.64 11.71 7.06
C LEU A 347 6.65 12.45 6.18
N VAL A 348 7.89 11.97 6.13
CA VAL A 348 8.96 12.57 5.30
C VAL A 348 8.56 12.58 3.82
N THR A 349 7.95 11.51 3.34
CA THR A 349 7.43 11.43 1.96
C THR A 349 6.32 12.47 1.71
N LEU A 350 5.45 12.75 2.69
CA LEU A 350 4.43 13.81 2.58
C LEU A 350 5.03 15.22 2.45
N TYR A 351 6.25 15.42 2.95
CA TYR A 351 7.02 16.65 2.78
C TYR A 351 7.93 16.64 1.55
N GLY A 352 7.74 15.67 0.62
CA GLY A 352 8.58 15.54 -0.58
C GLY A 352 10.05 15.23 -0.28
N GLY A 353 10.32 14.69 0.89
CA GLY A 353 11.65 14.43 1.41
C GLY A 353 12.07 12.95 1.32
N GLU A 354 13.25 12.67 1.85
CA GLU A 354 13.84 11.34 1.89
C GLU A 354 14.36 11.00 3.29
N VAL A 355 14.34 9.70 3.63
CA VAL A 355 14.92 9.17 4.85
C VAL A 355 15.97 8.11 4.51
N SER A 356 17.09 8.17 5.23
CA SER A 356 18.17 7.20 5.08
C SER A 356 18.76 6.81 6.45
N VAL A 357 19.47 5.69 6.47
CA VAL A 357 20.19 5.22 7.64
C VAL A 357 21.57 4.71 7.24
N THR A 358 22.58 5.11 7.99
CA THR A 358 23.92 4.54 7.92
C THR A 358 24.25 3.91 9.26
N SER A 359 24.62 2.64 9.27
CA SER A 359 24.87 1.91 10.52
C SER A 359 25.94 0.86 10.33
N ARG A 360 26.64 0.57 11.43
CA ARG A 360 27.57 -0.57 11.52
C ARG A 360 27.37 -1.28 12.85
N PRO A 361 27.39 -2.61 12.89
CA PRO A 361 27.30 -3.36 14.16
C PRO A 361 28.33 -2.86 15.19
N ASP A 362 27.87 -2.66 16.41
CA ASP A 362 28.64 -2.18 17.57
C ASP A 362 29.28 -0.78 17.44
N ALA A 363 28.96 -0.04 16.36
CA ALA A 363 29.46 1.32 16.12
C ALA A 363 28.37 2.40 16.19
N GLY A 364 27.09 1.99 16.22
CA GLY A 364 25.96 2.88 16.28
C GLY A 364 25.29 3.10 14.92
N SER A 365 24.39 4.07 14.87
CA SER A 365 23.60 4.41 13.69
C SER A 365 23.45 5.91 13.51
N THR A 366 23.34 6.35 12.27
CA THR A 366 22.97 7.71 11.89
C THR A 366 21.73 7.66 11.02
N PHE A 367 20.65 8.22 11.50
CA PHE A 367 19.41 8.43 10.74
C PHE A 367 19.42 9.83 10.18
N ALA A 368 19.23 9.95 8.87
CA ALA A 368 19.14 11.24 8.19
C ALA A 368 17.78 11.39 7.52
N VAL A 369 17.15 12.51 7.77
CA VAL A 369 15.86 12.93 7.19
C VAL A 369 16.09 14.23 6.45
N THR A 370 15.66 14.28 5.18
CA THR A 370 15.65 15.53 4.41
C THR A 370 14.19 15.91 4.18
N LEU A 371 13.80 17.14 4.52
CA LEU A 371 12.48 17.69 4.27
C LEU A 371 12.62 18.78 3.22
N ALA A 372 11.80 18.73 2.14
CA ALA A 372 11.80 19.79 1.15
C ALA A 372 11.32 21.11 1.78
N GLY A 373 12.05 22.18 1.55
CA GLY A 373 11.65 23.52 1.96
C GLY A 373 10.44 24.01 1.19
N SER A 374 9.78 25.02 1.65
CA SER A 374 8.48 25.64 1.42
C SER A 374 7.96 25.83 -0.02
N THR A 375 8.06 24.86 -0.91
CA THR A 375 7.39 24.89 -2.23
C THR A 375 6.43 23.71 -2.43
N TRP A 376 5.89 23.15 -1.33
CA TRP A 376 4.82 22.19 -1.48
C TRP A 376 3.55 22.93 -1.96
N GLN A 377 3.21 22.76 -3.22
CA GLN A 377 1.86 23.07 -3.71
C GLN A 377 1.01 21.81 -3.50
N PRO A 378 -0.12 21.92 -2.77
CA PRO A 378 -1.04 20.79 -2.69
C PRO A 378 -1.49 20.42 -4.10
N GLU A 379 -1.48 19.14 -4.45
CA GLU A 379 -2.21 18.67 -5.63
C GLU A 379 -3.63 19.23 -5.54
N PRO A 380 -4.17 19.84 -6.62
CA PRO A 380 -5.50 20.38 -6.60
C PRO A 380 -6.47 19.24 -6.25
N THR A 381 -7.10 19.33 -5.10
CA THR A 381 -8.22 18.47 -4.71
C THR A 381 -9.22 18.50 -5.85
N LYS A 382 -9.42 17.36 -6.52
CA LYS A 382 -10.53 17.19 -7.47
C LYS A 382 -11.81 17.66 -6.77
N PRO A 383 -12.61 18.56 -7.38
CA PRO A 383 -13.85 18.98 -6.77
C PRO A 383 -14.71 17.74 -6.55
N SER A 384 -15.20 17.59 -5.33
CA SER A 384 -16.23 16.62 -4.98
C SER A 384 -17.44 16.89 -5.87
N GLU A 385 -17.69 16.03 -6.83
CA GLU A 385 -19.00 15.96 -7.46
C GLU A 385 -20.00 15.60 -6.35
N THR A 386 -20.73 16.59 -5.93
CA THR A 386 -21.92 16.43 -5.08
C THR A 386 -23.07 15.89 -5.93
N PRO A 387 -23.95 15.04 -5.39
CA PRO A 387 -24.88 14.16 -6.09
C PRO A 387 -25.96 14.87 -6.90
#